data_af9745231f68dc517aaf925e8225ed4a
#
_entry.id   af9745231f68dc517aaf925e8225ed4a
#
_cell.length_a   1.000
_cell.length_b   1.000
_cell.length_c   1.000
_cell.angle_alpha   90.00
_cell.angle_beta   90.00
_cell.angle_gamma   90.00
#
_symmetry.space_group_name_H-M   'P 1'
#
loop_
_entity.id
_entity.type
_entity.pdbx_description
1 polymer ?
#
loop_
_entity_poly.entity_id
_entity_poly.type
_entity_poly.pdbx_seq_one_letter_code
_entity_poly.pdbx_strand_id
1 'polypeptide(L)'
;MLDVRRLRILQYLATHGTVAAAAQALHLTAPAISQQLAALEREVGLPVVEKQGRTLRLTSVGELLVSHAEIVLSNLAAAESDLEAIRGGGHGIVRIAAFASAARTLIAPVWKRILDAGEEADVSLLLELVEQEPDAALKALRRRDVDLAVVHGYTVLPRDFPTGCEQTKLLEEPVLLALHPDHAARMGIGPGETVDLAHLSGSSWLTPGPETSCYEMIQRACGAAGFVPDIRSRSSDFSVLAALVAAGAGAALLPRMALPSATPGPISLHLLRHPVTRTVYTVSRSGTSRRPDIRHLGELLQQAATELTATLQDDHGRGRH
;
A
#
# COMPACT_ATOMS: atom_id res chain seq x y z
N MET A 1 -14.74 -34.59 -1.57
CA MET A 1 -14.48 -33.46 -0.66
C MET A 1 -13.20 -32.76 -1.15
N LEU A 2 -13.19 -31.45 -1.23
CA LEU A 2 -12.01 -30.71 -1.73
C LEU A 2 -10.80 -30.88 -0.81
N ASP A 3 -9.65 -31.26 -1.40
CA ASP A 3 -8.39 -31.40 -0.68
C ASP A 3 -7.68 -30.03 -0.59
N VAL A 4 -7.41 -29.59 0.64
CA VAL A 4 -6.74 -28.31 0.93
C VAL A 4 -5.37 -28.18 0.27
N ARG A 5 -4.63 -29.30 0.15
CA ARG A 5 -3.32 -29.30 -0.54
C ARG A 5 -3.47 -28.99 -2.02
N ARG A 6 -4.53 -29.46 -2.66
CA ARG A 6 -4.83 -29.18 -4.08
C ARG A 6 -5.30 -27.75 -4.29
N LEU A 7 -6.10 -27.21 -3.35
CA LEU A 7 -6.47 -25.81 -3.35
C LEU A 7 -5.24 -24.89 -3.22
N ARG A 8 -4.27 -25.26 -2.37
CA ARG A 8 -3.00 -24.55 -2.25
C ARG A 8 -2.20 -24.55 -3.55
N ILE A 9 -2.14 -25.68 -4.24
CA ILE A 9 -1.46 -25.80 -5.55
C ILE A 9 -2.12 -24.90 -6.58
N LEU A 10 -3.47 -24.86 -6.65
CA LEU A 10 -4.20 -23.99 -7.56
C LEU A 10 -3.94 -22.50 -7.27
N GLN A 11 -3.91 -22.12 -5.99
CA GLN A 11 -3.58 -20.77 -5.55
C GLN A 11 -2.15 -20.36 -5.98
N TYR A 12 -1.17 -21.26 -5.80
CA TYR A 12 0.21 -20.98 -6.22
C TYR A 12 0.34 -20.86 -7.74
N LEU A 13 -0.42 -21.66 -8.52
CA LEU A 13 -0.47 -21.50 -9.96
C LEU A 13 -1.06 -20.14 -10.35
N ALA A 14 -2.13 -19.70 -9.70
CA ALA A 14 -2.73 -18.38 -9.91
C ALA A 14 -1.72 -17.24 -9.63
N THR A 15 -0.95 -17.36 -8.56
CA THR A 15 0.00 -16.34 -8.11
C THR A 15 1.25 -16.26 -8.98
N HIS A 16 1.77 -17.43 -9.42
CA HIS A 16 3.05 -17.51 -10.13
C HIS A 16 2.90 -17.63 -11.67
N GLY A 17 1.68 -17.83 -12.16
CA GLY A 17 1.34 -17.80 -13.59
C GLY A 17 1.78 -19.01 -14.39
N THR A 18 2.72 -19.85 -13.91
CA THR A 18 3.19 -21.04 -14.59
C THR A 18 3.35 -22.24 -13.66
N VAL A 19 3.16 -23.46 -14.21
CA VAL A 19 3.37 -24.71 -13.45
C VAL A 19 4.80 -24.82 -12.93
N ALA A 20 5.78 -24.40 -13.72
CA ALA A 20 7.20 -24.46 -13.31
C ALA A 20 7.50 -23.52 -12.13
N ALA A 21 6.99 -22.27 -12.16
CA ALA A 21 7.18 -21.31 -11.09
C ALA A 21 6.40 -21.72 -9.81
N ALA A 22 5.18 -22.25 -9.95
CA ALA A 22 4.43 -22.80 -8.82
C ALA A 22 5.14 -24.02 -8.21
N ALA A 23 5.72 -24.90 -9.04
CA ALA A 23 6.46 -26.06 -8.57
C ALA A 23 7.73 -25.65 -7.79
N GLN A 24 8.47 -24.68 -8.28
CA GLN A 24 9.64 -24.14 -7.59
C GLN A 24 9.22 -23.52 -6.22
N ALA A 25 8.17 -22.72 -6.18
CA ALA A 25 7.68 -22.06 -4.96
C ALA A 25 7.15 -23.05 -3.91
N LEU A 26 6.66 -24.22 -4.34
CA LEU A 26 6.17 -25.30 -3.47
C LEU A 26 7.21 -26.39 -3.18
N HIS A 27 8.44 -26.27 -3.72
CA HIS A 27 9.47 -27.32 -3.67
C HIS A 27 8.97 -28.68 -4.20
N LEU A 28 8.17 -28.65 -5.27
CA LEU A 28 7.60 -29.80 -5.95
C LEU A 28 8.11 -29.89 -7.40
N THR A 29 7.84 -31.01 -8.06
CA THR A 29 8.11 -31.15 -9.50
C THR A 29 6.90 -30.70 -10.34
N ALA A 30 7.15 -30.19 -11.54
CA ALA A 30 6.09 -29.77 -12.46
C ALA A 30 5.09 -30.91 -12.81
N PRO A 31 5.53 -32.17 -13.02
CA PRO A 31 4.62 -33.31 -13.17
C PRO A 31 3.71 -33.54 -11.95
N ALA A 32 4.25 -33.37 -10.71
CA ALA A 32 3.46 -33.53 -9.49
C ALA A 32 2.36 -32.45 -9.39
N ILE A 33 2.68 -31.19 -9.71
CA ILE A 33 1.69 -30.12 -9.78
C ILE A 33 0.58 -30.45 -10.79
N SER A 34 0.95 -30.86 -12.01
CA SER A 34 0.00 -31.21 -13.07
C SER A 34 -0.91 -32.36 -12.65
N GLN A 35 -0.37 -33.40 -11.99
CA GLN A 35 -1.13 -34.52 -11.48
C GLN A 35 -2.14 -34.10 -10.39
N GLN A 36 -1.76 -33.20 -9.49
CA GLN A 36 -2.65 -32.69 -8.44
C GLN A 36 -3.75 -31.79 -9.00
N LEU A 37 -3.45 -30.95 -10.01
CA LEU A 37 -4.47 -30.17 -10.71
C LEU A 37 -5.49 -31.08 -11.42
N ALA A 38 -5.05 -32.10 -12.14
CA ALA A 38 -5.92 -33.08 -12.76
C ALA A 38 -6.76 -33.87 -11.74
N ALA A 39 -6.23 -34.10 -10.52
CA ALA A 39 -6.99 -34.71 -9.45
C ALA A 39 -8.05 -33.75 -8.88
N LEU A 40 -7.74 -32.45 -8.77
CA LEU A 40 -8.69 -31.42 -8.37
C LEU A 40 -9.85 -31.30 -9.37
N GLU A 41 -9.56 -31.31 -10.67
CA GLU A 41 -10.59 -31.29 -11.73
C GLU A 41 -11.54 -32.49 -11.65
N ARG A 42 -10.99 -33.67 -11.36
CA ARG A 42 -11.84 -34.86 -11.13
C ARG A 42 -12.72 -34.75 -9.89
N GLU A 43 -12.25 -34.11 -8.83
CA GLU A 43 -13.06 -33.86 -7.62
C GLU A 43 -14.17 -32.85 -7.85
N VAL A 44 -13.86 -31.79 -8.63
CA VAL A 44 -14.79 -30.69 -8.94
C VAL A 44 -15.75 -31.09 -10.04
N GLY A 45 -15.35 -32.01 -10.93
CA GLY A 45 -16.12 -32.41 -12.11
C GLY A 45 -16.09 -31.38 -13.24
N LEU A 46 -15.27 -30.32 -13.12
CA LEU A 46 -15.14 -29.23 -14.07
C LEU A 46 -13.65 -28.87 -14.27
N PRO A 47 -13.24 -28.41 -15.46
CA PRO A 47 -11.89 -27.95 -15.67
C PRO A 47 -11.62 -26.69 -14.84
N VAL A 48 -10.51 -26.66 -14.10
CA VAL A 48 -10.05 -25.50 -13.32
C VAL A 48 -8.94 -24.75 -14.03
N VAL A 49 -8.29 -25.39 -15.04
CA VAL A 49 -7.27 -24.77 -15.89
C VAL A 49 -7.55 -25.10 -17.35
N GLU A 50 -7.15 -24.19 -18.24
CA GLU A 50 -7.22 -24.38 -19.68
C GLU A 50 -5.88 -24.04 -20.35
N LYS A 51 -5.60 -24.66 -21.50
CA LYS A 51 -4.39 -24.37 -22.27
C LYS A 51 -4.61 -23.11 -23.12
N GLN A 52 -3.75 -22.11 -22.94
CA GLN A 52 -3.65 -20.96 -23.81
C GLN A 52 -2.27 -20.94 -24.48
N GLY A 53 -2.14 -21.55 -25.65
CA GLY A 53 -0.86 -21.75 -26.31
C GLY A 53 0.06 -22.69 -25.52
N ARG A 54 1.20 -22.16 -25.03
CA ARG A 54 2.19 -22.90 -24.23
C ARG A 54 1.98 -22.71 -22.71
N THR A 55 1.03 -21.91 -22.27
CA THR A 55 0.75 -21.61 -20.85
C THR A 55 -0.58 -22.21 -20.42
N LEU A 56 -0.74 -22.42 -19.11
CA LEU A 56 -2.03 -22.72 -18.48
C LEU A 56 -2.60 -21.44 -17.92
N ARG A 57 -3.90 -21.26 -18.13
CA ARG A 57 -4.71 -20.18 -17.54
C ARG A 57 -5.78 -20.80 -16.66
N LEU A 58 -6.21 -20.07 -15.62
CA LEU A 58 -7.40 -20.45 -14.84
C LEU A 58 -8.67 -20.29 -15.70
N THR A 59 -9.59 -21.22 -15.53
CA THR A 59 -10.99 -21.04 -15.98
C THR A 59 -11.74 -20.19 -14.97
N SER A 60 -12.98 -19.77 -15.27
CA SER A 60 -13.86 -19.10 -14.31
C SER A 60 -14.11 -19.94 -13.05
N VAL A 61 -14.15 -21.27 -13.19
CA VAL A 61 -14.23 -22.21 -12.06
C VAL A 61 -12.94 -22.20 -11.25
N GLY A 62 -11.77 -22.16 -11.93
CA GLY A 62 -10.48 -22.04 -11.29
C GLY A 62 -10.35 -20.75 -10.49
N GLU A 63 -10.76 -19.61 -11.04
CA GLU A 63 -10.76 -18.32 -10.38
C GLU A 63 -11.68 -18.31 -9.14
N LEU A 64 -12.86 -18.86 -9.25
CA LEU A 64 -13.78 -19.05 -8.11
C LEU A 64 -13.17 -19.90 -7.02
N LEU A 65 -12.54 -21.03 -7.37
CA LEU A 65 -11.89 -21.89 -6.39
C LEU A 65 -10.67 -21.23 -5.74
N VAL A 66 -9.90 -20.42 -6.46
CA VAL A 66 -8.79 -19.66 -5.88
C VAL A 66 -9.31 -18.71 -4.81
N SER A 67 -10.41 -17.98 -5.08
CA SER A 67 -10.98 -17.06 -4.08
C SER A 67 -11.40 -17.76 -2.78
N HIS A 68 -12.01 -18.94 -2.90
CA HIS A 68 -12.34 -19.76 -1.73
C HIS A 68 -11.12 -20.39 -1.06
N ALA A 69 -10.12 -20.82 -1.86
CA ALA A 69 -8.88 -21.38 -1.34
C ALA A 69 -8.10 -20.36 -0.49
N GLU A 70 -8.08 -19.10 -0.90
CA GLU A 70 -7.47 -18.00 -0.14
C GLU A 70 -8.07 -17.88 1.27
N ILE A 71 -9.40 -17.96 1.39
CA ILE A 71 -10.11 -17.89 2.67
C ILE A 71 -9.80 -19.12 3.54
N VAL A 72 -9.91 -20.32 2.98
CA VAL A 72 -9.67 -21.58 3.72
C VAL A 72 -8.24 -21.68 4.21
N LEU A 73 -7.27 -21.39 3.35
CA LEU A 73 -5.84 -21.45 3.70
C LEU A 73 -5.47 -20.37 4.72
N SER A 74 -6.11 -19.20 4.66
CA SER A 74 -5.91 -18.13 5.64
C SER A 74 -6.46 -18.53 7.01
N ASN A 75 -7.66 -19.13 7.08
CA ASN A 75 -8.23 -19.61 8.33
C ASN A 75 -7.38 -20.74 8.97
N LEU A 76 -6.81 -21.62 8.15
CA LEU A 76 -5.89 -22.66 8.66
C LEU A 76 -4.60 -22.04 9.23
N ALA A 77 -4.01 -21.06 8.53
CA ALA A 77 -2.84 -20.35 9.01
C ALA A 77 -3.11 -19.58 10.32
N ALA A 78 -4.31 -19.00 10.47
CA ALA A 78 -4.73 -18.37 11.71
C ALA A 78 -4.81 -19.39 12.86
N ALA A 79 -5.45 -20.56 12.63
CA ALA A 79 -5.53 -21.61 13.63
C ALA A 79 -4.15 -22.16 14.03
N GLU A 80 -3.23 -22.32 13.09
CA GLU A 80 -1.83 -22.71 13.37
C GLU A 80 -1.15 -21.67 14.27
N SER A 81 -1.31 -20.37 13.98
CA SER A 81 -0.77 -19.27 14.78
C SER A 81 -1.38 -19.21 16.19
N ASP A 82 -2.70 -19.42 16.32
CA ASP A 82 -3.36 -19.47 17.62
C ASP A 82 -2.81 -20.63 18.48
N LEU A 83 -2.55 -21.78 17.86
CA LEU A 83 -1.93 -22.92 18.53
C LEU A 83 -0.49 -22.66 18.97
N GLU A 84 0.29 -21.95 18.14
CA GLU A 84 1.66 -21.54 18.48
C GLU A 84 1.65 -20.55 19.65
N ALA A 85 0.75 -19.59 19.67
CA ALA A 85 0.58 -18.65 20.79
C ALA A 85 0.24 -19.37 22.10
N ILE A 86 -0.67 -20.38 22.06
CA ILE A 86 -1.02 -21.20 23.25
C ILE A 86 0.17 -22.02 23.75
N ARG A 87 1.05 -22.47 22.85
CA ARG A 87 2.26 -23.26 23.24
C ARG A 87 3.35 -22.43 23.90
N GLY A 88 3.15 -21.11 24.07
CA GLY A 88 4.17 -20.19 24.61
C GLY A 88 5.37 -20.05 23.67
N GLY A 89 5.18 -20.43 22.42
CA GLY A 89 6.22 -20.40 21.40
C GLY A 89 6.30 -19.04 20.74
N GLY A 90 7.26 -18.28 21.17
CA GLY A 90 8.02 -17.35 20.34
C GLY A 90 7.30 -16.11 19.82
N HIS A 91 8.07 -15.10 19.82
CA HIS A 91 7.87 -13.81 19.21
C HIS A 91 7.48 -13.99 17.74
N GLY A 92 6.23 -13.72 17.39
CA GLY A 92 5.80 -13.74 15.99
C GLY A 92 6.51 -12.63 15.21
N ILE A 93 7.28 -13.01 14.17
CA ILE A 93 7.80 -12.04 13.21
C ILE A 93 6.65 -11.62 12.30
N VAL A 94 6.28 -10.34 12.32
CA VAL A 94 5.33 -9.76 11.38
C VAL A 94 6.08 -8.98 10.31
N ARG A 95 5.97 -9.44 9.07
CA ARG A 95 6.52 -8.77 7.90
C ARG A 95 5.52 -7.77 7.37
N ILE A 96 5.92 -6.51 7.32
CA ILE A 96 5.08 -5.41 6.86
C ILE A 96 5.70 -4.74 5.63
N ALA A 97 4.87 -4.52 4.59
CA ALA A 97 5.22 -3.65 3.48
C ALA A 97 4.54 -2.29 3.66
N ALA A 98 5.28 -1.20 3.44
CA ALA A 98 4.73 0.16 3.51
C ALA A 98 5.46 1.08 2.54
N PHE A 99 4.75 2.08 2.01
CA PHE A 99 5.38 3.15 1.22
C PHE A 99 6.16 4.12 2.13
N ALA A 100 7.15 4.81 1.58
CA ALA A 100 8.14 5.60 2.33
C ALA A 100 7.54 6.55 3.39
N SER A 101 6.53 7.35 3.03
CA SER A 101 5.95 8.30 4.00
C SER A 101 5.20 7.59 5.13
N ALA A 102 4.52 6.45 4.89
CA ALA A 102 3.89 5.67 5.95
C ALA A 102 4.93 4.97 6.84
N ALA A 103 6.01 4.44 6.24
CA ALA A 103 7.11 3.87 7.00
C ALA A 103 7.66 4.88 8.02
N ARG A 104 7.88 6.12 7.59
CA ARG A 104 8.39 7.21 8.43
C ARG A 104 7.38 7.68 9.48
N THR A 105 6.11 7.88 9.11
CA THR A 105 5.15 8.59 9.98
C THR A 105 4.23 7.68 10.78
N LEU A 106 4.07 6.42 10.39
CA LEU A 106 3.23 5.43 11.08
C LEU A 106 4.06 4.28 11.63
N ILE A 107 4.90 3.64 10.80
CA ILE A 107 5.60 2.43 11.23
C ILE A 107 6.70 2.76 12.24
N ALA A 108 7.51 3.78 12.02
CA ALA A 108 8.61 4.12 12.92
C ALA A 108 8.13 4.49 14.34
N PRO A 109 7.06 5.29 14.55
CA PRO A 109 6.47 5.51 15.87
C PRO A 109 5.92 4.23 16.52
N VAL A 110 5.27 3.36 15.74
CA VAL A 110 4.77 2.07 16.24
C VAL A 110 5.93 1.17 16.65
N TRP A 111 6.97 1.09 15.82
CA TRP A 111 8.19 0.33 16.13
C TRP A 111 8.82 0.78 17.45
N LYS A 112 8.93 2.10 17.65
CA LYS A 112 9.41 2.66 18.90
C LYS A 112 8.58 2.18 20.09
N ARG A 113 7.25 2.20 20.02
CA ARG A 113 6.35 1.72 21.08
C ARG A 113 6.58 0.24 21.39
N ILE A 114 6.75 -0.58 20.37
CA ILE A 114 7.03 -2.00 20.54
C ILE A 114 8.35 -2.21 21.27
N LEU A 115 9.40 -1.45 20.91
CA LEU A 115 10.69 -1.50 21.60
C LEU A 115 10.63 -0.99 23.05
N ASP A 116 9.87 0.08 23.29
CA ASP A 116 9.70 0.67 24.62
C ASP A 116 8.88 -0.26 25.55
N ALA A 117 7.96 -1.05 25.03
CA ALA A 117 7.15 -2.01 25.80
C ALA A 117 7.99 -3.22 26.27
N GLY A 118 9.06 -3.57 25.58
CA GLY A 118 9.99 -4.63 25.96
C GLY A 118 9.37 -6.02 26.11
N GLU A 119 9.95 -6.83 27.01
CA GLU A 119 9.48 -8.20 27.31
C GLU A 119 8.23 -8.24 28.19
N GLU A 120 7.79 -7.12 28.75
CA GLU A 120 6.59 -7.02 29.60
C GLU A 120 5.30 -6.88 28.80
N ALA A 121 5.39 -6.80 27.46
CA ALA A 121 4.20 -6.71 26.61
C ALA A 121 3.45 -8.05 26.55
N ASP A 122 2.11 -7.99 26.66
CA ASP A 122 1.23 -9.16 26.54
C ASP A 122 1.39 -9.91 25.19
N VAL A 123 1.84 -9.19 24.16
CA VAL A 123 2.14 -9.72 22.82
C VAL A 123 3.55 -9.27 22.43
N SER A 124 4.50 -10.18 22.45
CA SER A 124 5.83 -9.92 21.93
C SER A 124 5.81 -9.90 20.41
N LEU A 125 6.18 -8.77 19.82
CA LEU A 125 6.09 -8.51 18.39
C LEU A 125 7.46 -8.13 17.83
N LEU A 126 7.95 -8.90 16.86
CA LEU A 126 9.11 -8.56 16.03
C LEU A 126 8.63 -8.08 14.67
N LEU A 127 9.09 -6.91 14.22
CA LEU A 127 8.74 -6.37 12.91
C LEU A 127 9.88 -6.52 11.92
N GLU A 128 9.54 -6.90 10.69
CA GLU A 128 10.38 -6.76 9.51
C GLU A 128 9.67 -5.82 8.54
N LEU A 129 10.30 -4.70 8.18
CA LEU A 129 9.75 -3.71 7.25
C LEU A 129 10.42 -3.81 5.88
N VAL A 130 9.60 -3.82 4.84
CA VAL A 130 10.04 -3.62 3.45
C VAL A 130 9.35 -2.40 2.88
N GLU A 131 10.14 -1.44 2.38
CA GLU A 131 9.58 -0.29 1.66
C GLU A 131 9.12 -0.73 0.27
N GLN A 132 7.84 -0.53 -0.01
CA GLN A 132 7.22 -0.86 -1.29
C GLN A 132 6.07 0.08 -1.62
N GLU A 133 5.96 0.45 -2.90
CA GLU A 133 4.77 1.12 -3.43
C GLU A 133 3.54 0.18 -3.37
N PRO A 134 2.32 0.73 -3.29
CA PRO A 134 1.10 -0.04 -3.02
C PRO A 134 0.88 -1.28 -3.89
N ASP A 135 1.18 -1.21 -5.19
CA ASP A 135 0.98 -2.34 -6.11
C ASP A 135 1.98 -3.48 -5.84
N ALA A 136 3.21 -3.13 -5.49
CA ALA A 136 4.23 -4.10 -5.10
C ALA A 136 3.90 -4.72 -3.73
N ALA A 137 3.45 -3.90 -2.77
CA ALA A 137 3.05 -4.34 -1.45
C ALA A 137 1.85 -5.33 -1.50
N LEU A 138 0.82 -5.05 -2.32
CA LEU A 138 -0.31 -5.96 -2.50
C LEU A 138 0.10 -7.26 -3.21
N LYS A 139 1.05 -7.21 -4.15
CA LYS A 139 1.61 -8.42 -4.77
C LYS A 139 2.39 -9.25 -3.75
N ALA A 140 3.23 -8.62 -2.92
CA ALA A 140 3.98 -9.28 -1.85
C ALA A 140 3.03 -9.92 -0.81
N LEU A 141 1.95 -9.21 -0.43
CA LEU A 141 0.91 -9.73 0.47
C LEU A 141 0.26 -11.01 -0.09
N ARG A 142 -0.11 -11.02 -1.39
CA ARG A 142 -0.68 -12.21 -2.05
C ARG A 142 0.30 -13.38 -2.13
N ARG A 143 1.59 -13.11 -2.35
CA ARG A 143 2.65 -14.13 -2.39
C ARG A 143 3.04 -14.65 -1.02
N ARG A 144 2.54 -14.05 0.07
CA ARG A 144 2.93 -14.33 1.45
C ARG A 144 4.37 -13.91 1.80
N ASP A 145 4.95 -13.01 1.02
CA ASP A 145 6.24 -12.41 1.31
C ASP A 145 6.12 -11.45 2.52
N VAL A 146 4.92 -10.87 2.69
CA VAL A 146 4.57 -10.03 3.86
C VAL A 146 3.21 -10.46 4.45
N ASP A 147 2.98 -10.11 5.71
CA ASP A 147 1.78 -10.44 6.48
C ASP A 147 0.77 -9.30 6.47
N LEU A 148 1.24 -8.06 6.45
CA LEU A 148 0.47 -6.83 6.43
C LEU A 148 1.05 -5.88 5.38
N ALA A 149 0.18 -5.12 4.70
CA ALA A 149 0.58 -4.05 3.80
C ALA A 149 -0.07 -2.73 4.22
N VAL A 150 0.69 -1.65 4.28
CA VAL A 150 0.17 -0.28 4.37
C VAL A 150 0.20 0.32 2.98
N VAL A 151 -0.97 0.63 2.45
CA VAL A 151 -1.15 1.10 1.08
C VAL A 151 -2.02 2.34 1.03
N HIS A 152 -2.08 2.99 -0.10
CA HIS A 152 -2.94 4.16 -0.29
C HIS A 152 -3.63 4.17 -1.65
N GLY A 153 -4.71 4.94 -1.73
CA GLY A 153 -5.37 5.35 -2.96
C GLY A 153 -5.65 6.86 -2.92
N TYR A 154 -5.99 7.43 -4.07
CA TYR A 154 -6.36 8.84 -4.18
C TYR A 154 -7.78 8.97 -4.68
N THR A 155 -8.47 10.08 -4.39
CA THR A 155 -9.83 10.34 -4.90
C THR A 155 -9.89 10.32 -6.43
N VAL A 156 -8.84 10.78 -7.11
CA VAL A 156 -8.73 10.76 -8.58
C VAL A 156 -8.14 9.46 -9.13
N LEU A 157 -7.66 8.58 -8.27
CA LEU A 157 -7.10 7.27 -8.59
C LEU A 157 -7.49 6.29 -7.46
N PRO A 158 -8.78 5.88 -7.39
CA PRO A 158 -9.24 4.90 -6.42
C PRO A 158 -8.48 3.58 -6.58
N ARG A 159 -8.32 2.86 -5.47
CA ARG A 159 -7.62 1.59 -5.45
C ARG A 159 -8.59 0.45 -5.21
N ASP A 160 -8.55 -0.53 -6.10
CA ASP A 160 -9.22 -1.81 -5.89
C ASP A 160 -8.34 -2.73 -5.05
N PHE A 161 -8.96 -3.46 -4.15
CA PHE A 161 -8.27 -4.42 -3.29
C PHE A 161 -8.46 -5.83 -3.82
N PRO A 162 -7.42 -6.68 -3.75
CA PRO A 162 -7.52 -8.07 -4.22
C PRO A 162 -8.59 -8.85 -3.44
N THR A 163 -9.28 -9.75 -4.13
CA THR A 163 -10.17 -10.73 -3.49
C THR A 163 -9.39 -11.52 -2.46
N GLY A 164 -10.03 -11.87 -1.33
CA GLY A 164 -9.36 -12.59 -0.24
C GLY A 164 -8.47 -11.70 0.64
N CYS A 165 -8.59 -10.39 0.53
CA CYS A 165 -7.96 -9.42 1.45
C CYS A 165 -9.00 -8.63 2.23
N GLU A 166 -8.65 -8.26 3.44
CA GLU A 166 -9.39 -7.34 4.32
C GLU A 166 -8.62 -6.04 4.42
N GLN A 167 -9.32 -4.92 4.27
CA GLN A 167 -8.72 -3.60 4.40
C GLN A 167 -9.35 -2.83 5.58
N THR A 168 -8.53 -2.06 6.27
CA THR A 168 -8.97 -1.12 7.30
C THR A 168 -8.41 0.27 6.98
N LYS A 169 -9.29 1.26 6.91
CA LYS A 169 -8.88 2.67 6.72
C LYS A 169 -8.16 3.14 7.98
N LEU A 170 -6.95 3.69 7.82
CA LEU A 170 -6.18 4.30 8.89
C LEU A 170 -6.47 5.80 8.99
N LEU A 171 -6.28 6.53 7.89
CA LEU A 171 -6.48 7.98 7.85
C LEU A 171 -6.77 8.46 6.42
N GLU A 172 -7.15 9.72 6.34
CA GLU A 172 -7.28 10.47 5.09
C GLU A 172 -6.58 11.82 5.25
N GLU A 173 -5.89 12.25 4.20
CA GLU A 173 -5.14 13.49 4.19
C GLU A 173 -5.24 14.23 2.87
N PRO A 174 -5.11 15.56 2.84
CA PRO A 174 -5.08 16.32 1.61
C PRO A 174 -3.75 16.13 0.85
N VAL A 175 -3.84 16.16 -0.47
CA VAL A 175 -2.70 16.44 -1.34
C VAL A 175 -2.61 17.95 -1.51
N LEU A 176 -1.46 18.52 -1.19
CA LEU A 176 -1.23 19.96 -1.20
C LEU A 176 -0.44 20.37 -2.44
N LEU A 177 -0.77 21.51 -3.02
CA LEU A 177 0.05 22.19 -3.98
C LEU A 177 1.19 22.90 -3.24
N ALA A 178 2.43 22.57 -3.58
CA ALA A 178 3.62 23.20 -3.06
C ALA A 178 4.24 24.13 -4.12
N LEU A 179 4.48 25.38 -3.75
CA LEU A 179 5.08 26.43 -4.59
C LEU A 179 6.18 27.15 -3.82
N HIS A 180 7.16 27.71 -4.53
CA HIS A 180 8.00 28.75 -3.96
C HIS A 180 7.15 30.02 -3.70
N PRO A 181 7.27 30.72 -2.54
CA PRO A 181 6.45 31.87 -2.24
C PRO A 181 6.47 32.98 -3.31
N ASP A 182 7.63 33.27 -3.90
CA ASP A 182 7.73 34.24 -4.99
C ASP A 182 6.98 33.79 -6.26
N HIS A 183 6.92 32.46 -6.50
CA HIS A 183 6.13 31.93 -7.60
C HIS A 183 4.65 32.11 -7.34
N ALA A 184 4.16 31.76 -6.14
CA ALA A 184 2.79 32.00 -5.71
C ALA A 184 2.42 33.49 -5.84
N ALA A 185 3.26 34.38 -5.32
CA ALA A 185 3.04 35.84 -5.38
C ALA A 185 2.94 36.37 -6.83
N ARG A 186 3.82 35.91 -7.75
CA ARG A 186 3.72 36.29 -9.18
C ARG A 186 2.44 35.85 -9.85
N MET A 187 1.81 34.78 -9.35
CA MET A 187 0.52 34.26 -9.81
C MET A 187 -0.67 34.90 -9.08
N GLY A 188 -0.42 35.82 -8.13
CA GLY A 188 -1.47 36.43 -7.32
C GLY A 188 -2.08 35.47 -6.29
N ILE A 189 -1.39 34.40 -5.91
CA ILE A 189 -1.83 33.41 -4.94
C ILE A 189 -1.33 33.82 -3.55
N GLY A 190 -2.25 34.14 -2.66
CA GLY A 190 -1.95 34.49 -1.27
C GLY A 190 -1.62 33.29 -0.38
N PRO A 191 -0.95 33.50 0.78
CA PRO A 191 -0.67 32.42 1.73
C PRO A 191 -1.96 31.71 2.18
N GLY A 192 -1.97 30.35 2.11
CA GLY A 192 -3.12 29.53 2.53
C GLY A 192 -4.34 29.62 1.61
N GLU A 193 -4.26 30.35 0.50
CA GLU A 193 -5.34 30.43 -0.48
C GLU A 193 -5.54 29.10 -1.20
N THR A 194 -6.80 28.78 -1.48
CA THR A 194 -7.18 27.60 -2.28
C THR A 194 -6.96 27.87 -3.76
N VAL A 195 -6.25 27.01 -4.43
CA VAL A 195 -5.78 27.20 -5.82
C VAL A 195 -6.50 26.26 -6.78
N ASP A 196 -6.90 26.83 -7.94
CA ASP A 196 -7.35 26.03 -9.08
C ASP A 196 -6.12 25.57 -9.90
N LEU A 197 -5.96 24.27 -10.11
CA LEU A 197 -4.83 23.73 -10.86
C LEU A 197 -4.73 24.27 -12.29
N ALA A 198 -5.84 24.67 -12.91
CA ALA A 198 -5.83 25.25 -14.25
C ALA A 198 -4.90 26.47 -14.36
N HIS A 199 -4.71 27.23 -13.28
CA HIS A 199 -3.78 28.38 -13.23
C HIS A 199 -2.31 27.95 -13.38
N LEU A 200 -1.98 26.68 -13.11
CA LEU A 200 -0.63 26.12 -13.17
C LEU A 200 -0.29 25.47 -14.53
N SER A 201 -1.13 25.63 -15.54
CA SER A 201 -0.94 25.00 -16.87
C SER A 201 0.39 25.38 -17.55
N GLY A 202 0.91 26.60 -17.29
CA GLY A 202 2.19 27.08 -17.80
C GLY A 202 3.37 26.86 -16.85
N SER A 203 3.18 26.22 -15.71
CA SER A 203 4.23 26.01 -14.71
C SER A 203 5.06 24.77 -15.03
N SER A 204 6.33 24.78 -14.63
CA SER A 204 7.16 23.57 -14.57
C SER A 204 6.75 22.69 -13.39
N TRP A 205 6.73 21.38 -13.59
CA TRP A 205 6.28 20.41 -12.59
C TRP A 205 7.42 19.50 -12.11
N LEU A 206 7.39 19.20 -10.82
CA LEU A 206 8.28 18.28 -10.13
C LEU A 206 7.43 17.09 -9.63
N THR A 207 7.80 15.87 -10.00
CA THR A 207 6.95 14.70 -9.75
C THR A 207 7.77 13.52 -9.23
N PRO A 208 7.14 12.51 -8.56
CA PRO A 208 7.76 11.20 -8.43
C PRO A 208 7.99 10.53 -9.79
N GLY A 209 8.60 9.34 -9.77
CA GLY A 209 8.79 8.53 -10.97
C GLY A 209 7.47 7.93 -11.49
N PRO A 210 7.42 7.57 -12.79
CA PRO A 210 6.20 7.06 -13.44
C PRO A 210 5.73 5.70 -12.91
N GLU A 211 6.57 4.99 -12.15
CA GLU A 211 6.27 3.74 -11.47
C GLU A 211 5.41 3.93 -10.21
N THR A 212 5.19 5.17 -9.76
CA THR A 212 4.45 5.48 -8.54
C THR A 212 3.01 5.87 -8.82
N SER A 213 2.09 5.52 -7.91
CA SER A 213 0.70 5.96 -7.98
C SER A 213 0.54 7.47 -7.79
N CYS A 214 1.50 8.12 -7.14
CA CYS A 214 1.51 9.59 -7.00
C CYS A 214 1.77 10.28 -8.35
N TYR A 215 2.63 9.73 -9.21
CA TYR A 215 2.79 10.24 -10.58
C TYR A 215 1.49 10.19 -11.37
N GLU A 216 0.82 9.04 -11.36
CA GLU A 216 -0.45 8.88 -12.05
C GLU A 216 -1.55 9.81 -11.48
N MET A 217 -1.59 9.98 -10.17
CA MET A 217 -2.48 10.96 -9.51
C MET A 217 -2.26 12.37 -10.05
N ILE A 218 -0.98 12.81 -10.17
CA ILE A 218 -0.64 14.14 -10.70
C ILE A 218 -1.12 14.28 -12.15
N GLN A 219 -0.88 13.27 -12.99
CA GLN A 219 -1.34 13.28 -14.40
C GLN A 219 -2.87 13.41 -14.48
N ARG A 220 -3.60 12.67 -13.65
CA ARG A 220 -5.07 12.70 -13.62
C ARG A 220 -5.59 14.03 -13.09
N ALA A 221 -5.00 14.57 -12.02
CA ALA A 221 -5.40 15.85 -11.44
C ALA A 221 -5.18 17.01 -12.43
N CYS A 222 -4.01 17.07 -13.08
CA CYS A 222 -3.72 18.06 -14.10
C CYS A 222 -4.61 17.88 -15.36
N GLY A 223 -4.84 16.64 -15.79
CA GLY A 223 -5.74 16.33 -16.90
C GLY A 223 -7.17 16.77 -16.63
N ALA A 224 -7.68 16.57 -15.42
CA ALA A 224 -9.00 17.06 -14.99
C ALA A 224 -9.06 18.60 -14.97
N ALA A 225 -7.93 19.27 -14.74
CA ALA A 225 -7.79 20.73 -14.84
C ALA A 225 -7.52 21.23 -16.26
N GLY A 226 -7.53 20.36 -17.28
CA GLY A 226 -7.45 20.70 -18.70
C GLY A 226 -6.04 20.84 -19.27
N PHE A 227 -4.99 20.33 -18.60
CA PHE A 227 -3.63 20.41 -19.11
C PHE A 227 -2.79 19.17 -18.82
N VAL A 228 -1.69 19.02 -19.57
CA VAL A 228 -0.64 18.03 -19.33
C VAL A 228 0.52 18.73 -18.61
N PRO A 229 1.01 18.25 -17.45
CA PRO A 229 2.10 18.92 -16.73
C PRO A 229 3.42 18.83 -17.49
N ASP A 230 4.14 19.98 -17.61
CA ASP A 230 5.51 20.06 -18.14
C ASP A 230 6.50 19.59 -17.06
N ILE A 231 6.82 18.30 -17.06
CA ILE A 231 7.65 17.69 -16.01
C ILE A 231 9.12 17.97 -16.26
N ARG A 232 9.75 18.71 -15.32
CA ARG A 232 11.18 19.10 -15.39
C ARG A 232 12.09 18.22 -14.54
N SER A 233 11.57 17.67 -13.45
CA SER A 233 12.34 16.78 -12.57
C SER A 233 11.49 15.66 -12.02
N ARG A 234 12.15 14.53 -11.76
CA ARG A 234 11.54 13.37 -11.10
C ARG A 234 12.42 12.90 -9.95
N SER A 235 11.79 12.62 -8.80
CA SER A 235 12.47 12.00 -7.66
C SER A 235 11.45 11.19 -6.84
N SER A 236 11.77 9.95 -6.49
CA SER A 236 11.00 9.15 -5.55
C SER A 236 11.07 9.67 -4.12
N ASP A 237 12.09 10.46 -3.80
CA ASP A 237 12.25 11.12 -2.50
C ASP A 237 11.51 12.47 -2.50
N PHE A 238 10.43 12.54 -1.72
CA PHE A 238 9.65 13.77 -1.54
C PHE A 238 10.44 14.90 -0.87
N SER A 239 11.50 14.59 -0.11
CA SER A 239 12.40 15.61 0.46
C SER A 239 13.17 16.33 -0.63
N VAL A 240 13.59 15.61 -1.67
CA VAL A 240 14.22 16.20 -2.87
C VAL A 240 13.22 17.07 -3.63
N LEU A 241 11.98 16.60 -3.83
CA LEU A 241 10.95 17.41 -4.48
C LEU A 241 10.67 18.70 -3.69
N ALA A 242 10.54 18.61 -2.36
CA ALA A 242 10.36 19.77 -1.51
C ALA A 242 11.54 20.75 -1.58
N ALA A 243 12.77 20.25 -1.59
CA ALA A 243 13.97 21.08 -1.76
C ALA A 243 14.00 21.81 -3.12
N LEU A 244 13.59 21.13 -4.19
CA LEU A 244 13.51 21.74 -5.53
C LEU A 244 12.39 22.79 -5.62
N VAL A 245 11.24 22.57 -4.95
CA VAL A 245 10.19 23.59 -4.81
C VAL A 245 10.73 24.80 -4.07
N ALA A 246 11.43 24.61 -2.94
CA ALA A 246 12.04 25.67 -2.16
C ALA A 246 13.12 26.45 -2.93
N ALA A 247 13.77 25.80 -3.90
CA ALA A 247 14.73 26.44 -4.83
C ALA A 247 14.03 27.16 -6.00
N GLY A 248 12.68 27.10 -6.11
CA GLY A 248 11.94 27.75 -7.19
C GLY A 248 11.95 26.99 -8.52
N ALA A 249 12.31 25.71 -8.53
CA ALA A 249 12.44 24.92 -9.76
C ALA A 249 11.08 24.56 -10.41
N GLY A 250 9.98 24.60 -9.65
CA GLY A 250 8.65 24.30 -10.17
C GLY A 250 7.60 24.07 -9.09
N ALA A 251 6.43 23.63 -9.52
CA ALA A 251 5.31 23.25 -8.68
C ALA A 251 5.31 21.74 -8.39
N ALA A 252 4.79 21.33 -7.25
CA ALA A 252 4.59 19.91 -6.92
C ALA A 252 3.26 19.67 -6.22
N LEU A 253 2.64 18.50 -6.43
CA LEU A 253 1.57 17.99 -5.58
C LEU A 253 2.14 17.00 -4.57
N LEU A 254 2.06 17.34 -3.29
CA LEU A 254 2.66 16.57 -2.20
C LEU A 254 1.58 16.14 -1.21
N PRO A 255 1.41 14.83 -0.96
CA PRO A 255 0.60 14.37 0.17
C PRO A 255 1.20 14.90 1.48
N ARG A 256 0.35 15.30 2.43
CA ARG A 256 0.81 15.96 3.65
C ARG A 256 1.82 15.12 4.45
N MET A 257 1.58 13.82 4.62
CA MET A 257 2.53 12.91 5.28
C MET A 257 3.88 12.80 4.56
N ALA A 258 3.93 13.14 3.27
CA ALA A 258 5.16 13.07 2.50
C ALA A 258 6.06 14.29 2.70
N LEU A 259 5.52 15.38 3.24
CA LEU A 259 6.31 16.56 3.55
C LEU A 259 7.37 16.25 4.61
N PRO A 260 8.62 16.72 4.43
CA PRO A 260 9.65 16.61 5.45
C PRO A 260 9.30 17.52 6.65
N SER A 261 9.75 17.13 7.85
CA SER A 261 9.56 17.91 9.07
C SER A 261 10.25 19.28 9.02
N ALA A 262 11.31 19.40 8.22
CA ALA A 262 11.99 20.65 7.92
C ALA A 262 12.30 20.73 6.43
N THR A 263 12.01 21.87 5.82
CA THR A 263 12.35 22.14 4.42
C THR A 263 13.64 22.98 4.37
N PRO A 264 14.53 22.78 3.37
CA PRO A 264 15.77 23.55 3.26
C PRO A 264 15.54 24.98 2.78
N GLY A 265 14.30 25.44 2.66
CA GLY A 265 13.94 26.78 2.24
C GLY A 265 12.43 27.02 2.26
N PRO A 266 11.95 28.18 1.84
CA PRO A 266 10.55 28.56 1.94
C PRO A 266 9.68 27.79 0.94
N ILE A 267 8.59 27.21 1.44
CA ILE A 267 7.55 26.56 0.63
C ILE A 267 6.20 27.15 1.05
N SER A 268 5.40 27.58 0.06
CA SER A 268 4.01 27.92 0.24
C SER A 268 3.14 26.69 -0.09
N LEU A 269 2.27 26.29 0.84
CA LEU A 269 1.39 25.14 0.71
C LEU A 269 -0.06 25.60 0.54
N HIS A 270 -0.74 25.06 -0.44
CA HIS A 270 -2.09 25.44 -0.81
C HIS A 270 -3.00 24.23 -0.95
N LEU A 271 -4.24 24.38 -0.50
CA LEU A 271 -5.32 23.43 -0.83
C LEU A 271 -5.74 23.60 -2.30
N LEU A 272 -6.22 22.55 -2.90
CA LEU A 272 -6.78 22.60 -4.24
C LEU A 272 -8.26 22.94 -4.21
N ARG A 273 -8.75 23.75 -5.17
CA ARG A 273 -10.18 24.04 -5.35
C ARG A 273 -11.00 22.78 -5.58
N HIS A 274 -10.46 21.84 -6.36
CA HIS A 274 -10.97 20.49 -6.50
C HIS A 274 -10.09 19.57 -5.67
N PRO A 275 -10.48 19.24 -4.42
CA PRO A 275 -9.63 18.55 -3.48
C PRO A 275 -9.21 17.17 -4.01
N VAL A 276 -7.93 16.89 -3.94
CA VAL A 276 -7.38 15.54 -4.08
C VAL A 276 -6.99 15.08 -2.69
N THR A 277 -7.53 13.95 -2.27
CA THR A 277 -7.22 13.35 -0.97
C THR A 277 -6.55 12.00 -1.16
N ARG A 278 -5.65 11.67 -0.24
CA ARG A 278 -5.02 10.36 -0.12
C ARG A 278 -5.61 9.63 1.07
N THR A 279 -6.19 8.45 0.84
CA THR A 279 -6.64 7.56 1.91
C THR A 279 -5.62 6.46 2.10
N VAL A 280 -5.20 6.24 3.35
CA VAL A 280 -4.24 5.20 3.75
C VAL A 280 -4.99 4.05 4.42
N TYR A 281 -4.61 2.83 4.06
CA TYR A 281 -5.22 1.59 4.54
C TYR A 281 -4.15 0.62 5.03
N THR A 282 -4.48 -0.18 6.05
CA THR A 282 -3.86 -1.48 6.23
C THR A 282 -4.61 -2.52 5.42
N VAL A 283 -3.88 -3.46 4.86
CA VAL A 283 -4.44 -4.60 4.12
C VAL A 283 -3.77 -5.87 4.61
N SER A 284 -4.59 -6.85 4.96
CA SER A 284 -4.14 -8.20 5.32
C SER A 284 -4.91 -9.24 4.51
N ARG A 285 -4.41 -10.48 4.45
CA ARG A 285 -5.20 -11.59 3.87
C ARG A 285 -6.39 -11.90 4.78
N SER A 286 -7.53 -12.24 4.19
CA SER A 286 -8.74 -12.61 4.93
C SER A 286 -8.46 -13.70 5.97
N GLY A 287 -8.94 -13.47 7.20
CA GLY A 287 -8.70 -14.34 8.35
C GLY A 287 -7.34 -14.14 9.04
N THR A 288 -6.33 -13.52 8.40
CA THR A 288 -5.05 -13.23 9.04
C THR A 288 -5.19 -12.16 10.13
N SER A 289 -6.17 -11.27 9.99
CA SER A 289 -6.51 -10.25 11.00
C SER A 289 -6.90 -10.84 12.38
N ARG A 290 -7.25 -12.13 12.45
CA ARG A 290 -7.53 -12.85 13.69
C ARG A 290 -6.29 -13.23 14.48
N ARG A 291 -5.12 -13.27 13.83
CA ARG A 291 -3.84 -13.54 14.52
C ARG A 291 -3.61 -12.44 15.56
N PRO A 292 -3.26 -12.80 16.81
CA PRO A 292 -3.09 -11.82 17.89
C PRO A 292 -2.04 -10.76 17.57
N ASP A 293 -0.92 -11.15 16.95
CA ASP A 293 0.18 -10.27 16.54
C ASP A 293 -0.25 -9.27 15.45
N ILE A 294 -0.98 -9.72 14.42
CA ILE A 294 -1.49 -8.85 13.34
C ILE A 294 -2.55 -7.90 13.86
N ARG A 295 -3.45 -8.38 14.74
CA ARG A 295 -4.48 -7.54 15.35
C ARG A 295 -3.85 -6.46 16.22
N HIS A 296 -2.91 -6.84 17.08
CA HIS A 296 -2.20 -5.90 17.95
C HIS A 296 -1.45 -4.83 17.14
N LEU A 297 -0.73 -5.25 16.09
CA LEU A 297 -0.08 -4.31 15.16
C LEU A 297 -1.10 -3.38 14.49
N GLY A 298 -2.25 -3.90 14.07
CA GLY A 298 -3.33 -3.10 13.49
C GLY A 298 -3.86 -2.04 14.46
N GLU A 299 -4.04 -2.38 15.74
CA GLU A 299 -4.46 -1.46 16.79
C GLU A 299 -3.42 -0.35 17.04
N LEU A 300 -2.13 -0.70 17.11
CA LEU A 300 -1.03 0.27 17.23
C LEU A 300 -0.96 1.23 16.04
N LEU A 301 -1.15 0.72 14.82
CA LEU A 301 -1.19 1.54 13.61
C LEU A 301 -2.39 2.49 13.59
N GLN A 302 -3.57 2.03 14.07
CA GLN A 302 -4.76 2.87 14.17
C GLN A 302 -4.56 4.00 15.21
N GLN A 303 -3.93 3.72 16.33
CA GLN A 303 -3.57 4.72 17.33
C GLN A 303 -2.60 5.75 16.75
N ALA A 304 -1.51 5.29 16.11
CA ALA A 304 -0.54 6.17 15.47
C ALA A 304 -1.18 7.05 14.38
N ALA A 305 -2.11 6.51 13.60
CA ALA A 305 -2.85 7.26 12.58
C ALA A 305 -3.75 8.34 13.18
N THR A 306 -4.39 8.05 14.32
CA THR A 306 -5.24 9.00 15.05
C THR A 306 -4.41 10.17 15.59
N GLU A 307 -3.27 9.90 16.21
CA GLU A 307 -2.36 10.92 16.73
C GLU A 307 -1.76 11.78 15.61
N LEU A 308 -1.35 11.12 14.50
CA LEU A 308 -0.85 11.83 13.33
C LEU A 308 -1.92 12.77 12.76
N THR A 309 -3.16 12.30 12.65
CA THR A 309 -4.27 13.12 12.14
C THR A 309 -4.51 14.35 13.01
N ALA A 310 -4.47 14.20 14.35
CA ALA A 310 -4.59 15.33 15.27
C ALA A 310 -3.45 16.34 15.08
N THR A 311 -2.21 15.88 14.97
CA THR A 311 -1.03 16.75 14.71
C THR A 311 -1.16 17.49 13.38
N LEU A 312 -1.60 16.81 12.32
CA LEU A 312 -1.79 17.44 11.00
C LEU A 312 -2.90 18.51 10.99
N GLN A 313 -3.93 18.37 11.83
CA GLN A 313 -4.99 19.36 11.97
C GLN A 313 -4.52 20.60 12.74
N ASP A 314 -3.74 20.44 13.81
CA ASP A 314 -3.19 21.54 14.61
C ASP A 314 -2.24 22.43 13.81
N ASP A 315 -1.42 21.84 12.94
CA ASP A 315 -0.54 22.60 12.03
C ASP A 315 -1.30 23.44 11.02
N HIS A 316 -2.51 23.02 10.61
CA HIS A 316 -3.39 23.83 9.75
C HIS A 316 -3.91 25.09 10.46
N GLY A 317 -4.11 25.01 11.79
CA GLY A 317 -4.53 26.14 12.61
C GLY A 317 -3.43 27.19 12.81
N ARG A 318 -2.18 26.75 12.93
CA ARG A 318 -1.02 27.64 13.20
C ARG A 318 -0.49 28.36 11.95
N GLY A 319 -0.72 27.86 10.75
CA GLY A 319 -0.31 28.49 9.49
C GLY A 319 -1.21 29.64 9.01
N ARG A 320 -2.24 30.00 9.80
CA ARG A 320 -3.20 31.08 9.49
C ARG A 320 -2.96 32.38 10.28
N HIS A 321 -1.81 32.50 10.99
CA HIS A 321 -1.43 33.72 11.73
C HIS A 321 -0.18 34.35 11.17
#